data_b490554a1d3bebb21d55a8f4ba24b90d
#
_entry.id   b490554a1d3bebb21d55a8f4ba24b90d
#
_cell.length_a   1.000
_cell.length_b   1.000
_cell.length_c   1.000
_cell.angle_alpha   90.00
_cell.angle_beta   90.00
_cell.angle_gamma   90.00
#
_symmetry.space_group_name_H-M   'P 1'
#
loop_
_entity.id
_entity.type
_entity.pdbx_description
1 polymer ?
#
loop_
_entity_poly.entity_id
_entity_poly.type
_entity_poly.pdbx_seq_one_letter_code
_entity_poly.pdbx_strand_id
1 'polypeptide(L)'
;MRIMAISDLHGNLEGLDPSGADVVVLAGDIAPLKGRGVWHINDQKKWINKKFREWTQSYPDVQFVVIPGNHDFFPIAHILFKDQGIDWNFGFSDNVHFLGDRGVEINGIKFYGTPWVPIISYSWAFEGEHDTLKRWFSKIPSDIDVL
;
A
#
# COMPACT_ATOMS: atom_id res chain seq x y z
N MET A 1 6.18 -9.53 -19.24
CA MET A 1 5.91 -9.26 -17.80
C MET A 1 4.51 -9.74 -17.46
N ARG A 2 4.38 -10.52 -16.38
CA ARG A 2 3.09 -10.97 -15.82
C ARG A 2 2.81 -10.21 -14.55
N ILE A 3 1.66 -9.54 -14.48
CA ILE A 3 1.22 -8.78 -13.30
C ILE A 3 0.07 -9.55 -12.64
N MET A 4 0.20 -9.79 -11.33
CA MET A 4 -0.88 -10.28 -10.47
C MET A 4 -1.41 -9.10 -9.69
N ALA A 5 -2.71 -8.80 -9.78
CA ALA A 5 -3.35 -7.73 -9.00
C ALA A 5 -4.31 -8.33 -7.96
N ILE A 6 -4.20 -7.86 -6.73
CA ILE A 6 -4.96 -8.34 -5.57
C ILE A 6 -5.35 -7.13 -4.72
N SER A 7 -6.53 -7.15 -4.10
CA SER A 7 -6.97 -6.19 -3.09
C SER A 7 -7.63 -6.90 -1.91
N ASP A 8 -7.91 -6.14 -0.86
CA ASP A 8 -8.75 -6.56 0.27
C ASP A 8 -8.26 -7.84 0.98
N LEU A 9 -6.95 -7.95 1.18
CA LEU A 9 -6.36 -9.11 1.86
C LEU A 9 -6.78 -9.20 3.34
N HIS A 10 -6.94 -8.07 3.99
CA HIS A 10 -7.25 -7.99 5.44
C HIS A 10 -6.39 -8.93 6.30
N GLY A 11 -5.11 -9.05 5.94
CA GLY A 11 -4.14 -9.91 6.63
C GLY A 11 -4.16 -11.38 6.23
N ASN A 12 -5.00 -11.77 5.27
CA ASN A 12 -5.04 -13.15 4.79
C ASN A 12 -4.08 -13.35 3.61
N LEU A 13 -3.04 -14.13 3.82
CA LEU A 13 -2.06 -14.54 2.80
C LEU A 13 -2.20 -16.01 2.43
N GLU A 14 -3.19 -16.72 3.00
CA GLU A 14 -3.37 -18.14 2.79
C GLU A 14 -3.76 -18.46 1.34
N GLY A 15 -3.05 -19.40 0.74
CA GLY A 15 -3.30 -19.82 -0.64
C GLY A 15 -2.81 -18.82 -1.70
N LEU A 16 -2.18 -17.70 -1.33
CA LEU A 16 -1.58 -16.77 -2.28
C LEU A 16 -0.18 -17.22 -2.67
N ASP A 17 -0.03 -17.62 -3.91
CA ASP A 17 1.26 -18.01 -4.51
C ASP A 17 1.60 -17.06 -5.68
N PRO A 18 2.48 -16.08 -5.46
CA PRO A 18 2.91 -15.15 -6.50
C PRO A 18 4.05 -15.67 -7.38
N SER A 19 4.53 -16.90 -7.21
CA SER A 19 5.72 -17.45 -7.90
C SER A 19 5.64 -17.40 -9.44
N GLY A 20 4.43 -17.27 -9.97
CA GLY A 20 4.20 -17.11 -11.42
C GLY A 20 4.19 -15.68 -11.94
N ALA A 21 4.29 -14.67 -11.08
CA ALA A 21 4.24 -13.25 -11.44
C ALA A 21 5.64 -12.62 -11.44
N ASP A 22 5.84 -11.65 -12.32
CA ASP A 22 7.01 -10.76 -12.27
C ASP A 22 6.74 -9.60 -11.31
N VAL A 23 5.49 -9.13 -11.25
CA VAL A 23 5.04 -8.06 -10.35
C VAL A 23 3.72 -8.46 -9.68
N VAL A 24 3.62 -8.24 -8.38
CA VAL A 24 2.37 -8.33 -7.62
C VAL A 24 1.95 -6.94 -7.19
N VAL A 25 0.76 -6.51 -7.60
CA VAL A 25 0.14 -5.25 -7.17
C VAL A 25 -0.87 -5.55 -6.07
N LEU A 26 -0.65 -4.98 -4.89
CA LEU A 26 -1.54 -5.05 -3.74
C LEU A 26 -2.27 -3.71 -3.62
N ALA A 27 -3.51 -3.68 -4.09
CA ALA A 27 -4.28 -2.47 -4.31
C ALA A 27 -5.22 -2.15 -3.12
N GLY A 28 -4.64 -1.99 -1.94
CA GLY A 28 -5.34 -1.54 -0.74
C GLY A 28 -5.83 -2.66 0.19
N ASP A 29 -6.10 -2.27 1.41
CA ASP A 29 -6.67 -3.07 2.50
C ASP A 29 -5.90 -4.37 2.76
N ILE A 30 -4.57 -4.22 2.88
CA ILE A 30 -3.66 -5.36 3.02
C ILE A 30 -3.56 -5.87 4.46
N ALA A 31 -3.60 -4.96 5.45
CA ALA A 31 -3.38 -5.31 6.85
C ALA A 31 -4.65 -5.87 7.54
N PRO A 32 -4.50 -6.66 8.62
CA PRO A 32 -5.63 -7.20 9.36
C PRO A 32 -6.58 -6.10 9.84
N LEU A 33 -7.88 -6.28 9.60
CA LEU A 33 -8.92 -5.41 10.09
C LEU A 33 -9.54 -5.98 11.37
N LYS A 34 -9.21 -5.36 12.52
CA LYS A 34 -9.80 -5.73 13.83
C LYS A 34 -10.80 -4.70 14.36
N GLY A 35 -10.99 -3.60 13.63
CA GLY A 35 -11.86 -2.49 13.99
C GLY A 35 -11.48 -1.20 13.28
N ARG A 36 -12.17 -0.11 13.62
CA ARG A 36 -11.95 1.21 13.03
C ARG A 36 -10.98 2.04 13.86
N GLY A 37 -10.22 2.90 13.15
CA GLY A 37 -9.38 3.92 13.77
C GLY A 37 -8.00 3.45 14.23
N VAL A 38 -7.30 4.39 14.84
CA VAL A 38 -5.87 4.29 15.17
C VAL A 38 -5.52 3.25 16.24
N TRP A 39 -6.51 2.75 16.97
CA TRP A 39 -6.32 1.80 18.07
C TRP A 39 -5.68 0.47 17.64
N HIS A 40 -5.83 0.10 16.36
CA HIS A 40 -5.32 -1.14 15.79
C HIS A 40 -3.99 -0.99 15.02
N ILE A 41 -3.42 0.22 15.00
CA ILE A 41 -2.15 0.50 14.31
C ILE A 41 -1.04 -0.46 14.74
N ASN A 42 -0.93 -0.74 16.04
CA ASN A 42 0.13 -1.61 16.55
C ASN A 42 -0.03 -3.07 16.09
N ASP A 43 -1.26 -3.56 15.98
CA ASP A 43 -1.53 -4.90 15.45
C ASP A 43 -1.19 -4.99 13.96
N GLN A 44 -1.57 -3.98 13.19
CA GLN A 44 -1.22 -3.87 11.78
C GLN A 44 0.29 -3.78 11.59
N LYS A 45 0.99 -2.92 12.36
CA LYS A 45 2.46 -2.82 12.32
C LYS A 45 3.15 -4.14 12.64
N LYS A 46 2.67 -4.88 13.65
CA LYS A 46 3.22 -6.21 13.97
C LYS A 46 3.04 -7.19 12.81
N TRP A 47 1.86 -7.19 12.18
CA TRP A 47 1.57 -8.06 11.06
C TRP A 47 2.42 -7.70 9.83
N ILE A 48 2.50 -6.41 9.47
CA ILE A 48 3.33 -5.89 8.38
C ILE A 48 4.80 -6.26 8.59
N ASN A 49 5.33 -6.00 9.79
CA ASN A 49 6.75 -6.21 10.08
C ASN A 49 7.14 -7.69 10.28
N LYS A 50 6.18 -8.59 10.42
CA LYS A 50 6.44 -10.01 10.58
C LYS A 50 5.87 -10.81 9.42
N LYS A 51 4.57 -11.09 9.41
CA LYS A 51 3.94 -12.01 8.46
C LYS A 51 4.04 -11.53 7.01
N PHE A 52 3.75 -10.26 6.75
CA PHE A 52 3.84 -9.69 5.41
C PHE A 52 5.29 -9.65 4.93
N ARG A 53 6.22 -9.27 5.80
CA ARG A 53 7.65 -9.26 5.51
C ARG A 53 8.17 -10.67 5.18
N GLU A 54 7.85 -11.67 6.02
CA GLU A 54 8.24 -13.06 5.80
C GLU A 54 7.69 -13.58 4.46
N TRP A 55 6.44 -13.25 4.14
CA TRP A 55 5.81 -13.65 2.89
C TRP A 55 6.51 -13.02 1.67
N THR A 56 6.76 -11.72 1.65
CA THR A 56 7.44 -11.06 0.54
C THR A 56 8.89 -11.55 0.38
N GLN A 57 9.58 -11.84 1.49
CA GLN A 57 10.94 -12.39 1.47
C GLN A 57 11.00 -13.83 0.93
N SER A 58 9.91 -14.58 0.96
CA SER A 58 9.83 -15.91 0.37
C SER A 58 9.83 -15.89 -1.16
N TYR A 59 9.65 -14.70 -1.77
CA TYR A 59 9.60 -14.51 -3.22
C TYR A 59 10.56 -13.38 -3.65
N PRO A 60 11.88 -13.58 -3.52
CA PRO A 60 12.87 -12.51 -3.76
C PRO A 60 12.93 -12.02 -5.20
N ASP A 61 12.50 -12.84 -6.16
CA ASP A 61 12.50 -12.52 -7.59
C ASP A 61 11.22 -11.80 -8.05
N VAL A 62 10.21 -11.69 -7.18
CA VAL A 62 8.94 -11.03 -7.45
C VAL A 62 8.99 -9.60 -6.92
N GLN A 63 8.57 -8.64 -7.74
CA GLN A 63 8.42 -7.24 -7.32
C GLN A 63 7.02 -7.03 -6.72
N PHE A 64 6.95 -6.40 -5.56
CA PHE A 64 5.70 -6.10 -4.87
C PHE A 64 5.44 -4.59 -4.91
N VAL A 65 4.38 -4.17 -5.58
CA VAL A 65 3.86 -2.80 -5.57
C VAL A 65 2.69 -2.75 -4.60
N VAL A 66 2.85 -1.99 -3.52
CA VAL A 66 1.93 -2.01 -2.38
C VAL A 66 1.32 -0.64 -2.17
N ILE A 67 0.00 -0.54 -2.30
CA ILE A 67 -0.76 0.69 -2.05
C ILE A 67 -1.62 0.45 -0.80
N PRO A 68 -1.54 1.28 0.25
CA PRO A 68 -2.45 1.17 1.39
C PRO A 68 -3.88 1.52 0.97
N GLY A 69 -4.86 0.84 1.58
CA GLY A 69 -6.27 1.18 1.47
C GLY A 69 -6.80 1.94 2.69
N ASN A 70 -8.10 2.20 2.68
CA ASN A 70 -8.73 2.95 3.77
C ASN A 70 -8.79 2.18 5.11
N HIS A 71 -8.61 0.87 5.09
CA HIS A 71 -8.48 0.06 6.30
C HIS A 71 -7.05 -0.06 6.81
N ASP A 72 -6.06 0.47 6.09
CA ASP A 72 -4.66 0.40 6.46
C ASP A 72 -4.23 1.62 7.28
N PHE A 73 -4.32 1.53 8.59
CA PHE A 73 -3.95 2.63 9.49
C PHE A 73 -2.46 2.69 9.82
N PHE A 74 -1.68 1.65 9.55
CA PHE A 74 -0.26 1.60 9.92
C PHE A 74 0.58 2.71 9.29
N PRO A 75 0.29 3.22 8.05
CA PRO A 75 1.05 4.33 7.50
C PRO A 75 0.71 5.67 8.15
N ILE A 76 -0.53 5.86 8.64
CA ILE A 76 -0.98 7.11 9.24
C ILE A 76 -0.16 7.47 10.48
N ALA A 77 0.32 6.50 11.23
CA ALA A 77 1.21 6.77 12.35
C ALA A 77 2.49 7.54 11.95
N HIS A 78 2.95 7.38 10.72
CA HIS A 78 4.09 8.14 10.20
C HIS A 78 3.72 9.57 9.83
N ILE A 79 2.46 9.80 9.39
CA ILE A 79 1.95 11.17 9.12
C ILE A 79 1.76 11.95 10.42
N LEU A 80 1.21 11.29 11.45
CA LEU A 80 0.87 11.95 12.72
C LEU A 80 2.08 12.24 13.62
N PHE A 81 3.17 11.49 13.48
CA PHE A 81 4.31 11.55 14.39
C PHE A 81 5.63 12.02 13.76
N LYS A 82 5.64 12.36 12.47
CA LYS A 82 6.82 12.89 11.80
C LYS A 82 6.47 14.14 10.98
N ASP A 83 7.07 15.26 11.33
CA ASP A 83 6.98 16.53 10.61
C ASP A 83 7.56 16.48 9.17
N GLN A 84 8.08 15.36 8.72
CA GLN A 84 8.83 15.22 7.47
C GLN A 84 8.27 14.20 6.47
N GLY A 85 6.98 13.90 6.55
CA GLY A 85 6.36 12.95 5.62
C GLY A 85 6.56 11.48 6.00
N ILE A 86 5.94 10.58 5.23
CA ILE A 86 6.02 9.14 5.46
C ILE A 86 7.30 8.62 4.80
N ASP A 87 8.13 7.91 5.56
CA ASP A 87 9.12 7.02 4.98
C ASP A 87 8.40 5.75 4.47
N TRP A 88 8.08 5.76 3.20
CA TRP A 88 7.36 4.66 2.55
C TRP A 88 8.21 3.40 2.35
N ASN A 89 9.48 3.40 2.71
CA ASN A 89 10.30 2.20 2.61
C ASN A 89 9.98 1.18 3.73
N PHE A 90 9.56 1.63 4.90
CA PHE A 90 9.27 0.76 6.06
C PHE A 90 10.36 -0.28 6.38
N GLY A 91 11.58 -0.10 5.84
CA GLY A 91 12.70 -1.03 6.00
C GLY A 91 12.50 -2.40 5.33
N PHE A 92 11.70 -2.48 4.29
CA PHE A 92 11.57 -3.69 3.46
C PHE A 92 12.75 -3.84 2.50
N SER A 93 12.90 -5.03 1.92
CA SER A 93 13.85 -5.32 0.84
C SER A 93 13.50 -4.57 -0.44
N ASP A 94 14.49 -4.42 -1.34
CA ASP A 94 14.38 -3.59 -2.55
C ASP A 94 13.30 -4.03 -3.53
N ASN A 95 12.79 -5.27 -3.39
CA ASN A 95 11.70 -5.78 -4.22
C ASN A 95 10.31 -5.41 -3.70
N VAL A 96 10.18 -4.61 -2.60
CA VAL A 96 8.89 -4.18 -2.04
C VAL A 96 8.77 -2.66 -2.09
N HIS A 97 7.84 -2.17 -2.88
CA HIS A 97 7.62 -0.76 -3.16
C HIS A 97 6.29 -0.29 -2.60
N PHE A 98 6.30 0.39 -1.45
CA PHE A 98 5.11 1.04 -0.93
C PHE A 98 4.88 2.37 -1.66
N LEU A 99 3.70 2.54 -2.24
CA LEU A 99 3.32 3.74 -2.98
C LEU A 99 2.22 4.51 -2.25
N GLY A 100 2.51 5.78 -1.98
CA GLY A 100 1.55 6.75 -1.47
C GLY A 100 1.82 8.08 -2.14
N ASP A 101 1.02 8.42 -3.15
CA ASP A 101 1.18 9.58 -4.03
C ASP A 101 2.56 9.65 -4.70
N ARG A 102 3.04 8.51 -5.13
CA ARG A 102 4.36 8.36 -5.78
C ARG A 102 4.37 7.17 -6.75
N GLY A 103 5.34 7.19 -7.66
CA GLY A 103 5.53 6.13 -8.64
C GLY A 103 6.79 5.31 -8.40
N VAL A 104 6.85 4.18 -9.10
CA VAL A 104 8.03 3.34 -9.31
C VAL A 104 8.04 2.82 -10.75
N GLU A 105 9.21 2.71 -11.34
CA GLU A 105 9.37 2.05 -12.63
C GLU A 105 10.00 0.67 -12.42
N ILE A 106 9.35 -0.36 -12.97
CA ILE A 106 9.78 -1.76 -12.89
C ILE A 106 9.79 -2.33 -14.32
N ASN A 107 10.96 -2.71 -14.81
CA ASN A 107 11.14 -3.28 -16.15
C ASN A 107 10.53 -2.41 -17.28
N GLY A 108 10.65 -1.08 -17.15
CA GLY A 108 10.16 -0.11 -18.13
C GLY A 108 8.66 0.19 -18.03
N ILE A 109 7.95 -0.38 -17.06
CA ILE A 109 6.54 -0.08 -16.77
C ILE A 109 6.45 0.86 -15.57
N LYS A 110 5.74 1.96 -15.71
CA LYS A 110 5.57 2.99 -14.70
C LYS A 110 4.29 2.76 -13.90
N PHE A 111 4.47 2.45 -12.63
CA PHE A 111 3.38 2.31 -11.66
C PHE A 111 3.26 3.60 -10.85
N TYR A 112 2.04 4.02 -10.54
CA TYR A 112 1.77 5.09 -9.58
C TYR A 112 0.69 4.64 -8.61
N GLY A 113 0.89 4.87 -7.31
CA GLY A 113 -0.08 4.51 -6.27
C GLY A 113 -0.55 5.72 -5.48
N THR A 114 -1.86 5.80 -5.26
CA THR A 114 -2.50 6.80 -4.40
C THR A 114 -3.49 6.11 -3.47
N PRO A 115 -3.43 6.33 -2.15
CA PRO A 115 -4.29 5.66 -1.17
C PRO A 115 -5.62 6.37 -0.94
N TRP A 116 -5.82 7.57 -1.51
CA TRP A 116 -6.94 8.45 -1.16
C TRP A 116 -8.28 7.94 -1.67
N VAL A 117 -9.29 7.99 -0.80
CA VAL A 117 -10.67 7.62 -1.10
C VAL A 117 -11.63 8.76 -0.69
N PRO A 118 -12.83 8.85 -1.31
CA PRO A 118 -13.87 9.75 -0.84
C PRO A 118 -14.26 9.43 0.61
N ILE A 119 -14.76 10.46 1.32
CA ILE A 119 -15.27 10.27 2.68
C ILE A 119 -16.40 9.25 2.68
N ILE A 120 -16.26 8.23 3.53
CA ILE A 120 -17.26 7.21 3.80
C ILE A 120 -17.90 7.47 5.16
N SER A 121 -17.09 7.75 6.18
CA SER A 121 -17.57 7.92 7.56
C SER A 121 -16.70 8.79 8.45
N TYR A 122 -15.68 9.45 7.92
CA TYR A 122 -14.66 10.21 8.65
C TYR A 122 -13.89 9.39 9.71
N SER A 123 -13.87 8.09 9.58
CA SER A 123 -13.23 7.20 10.56
C SER A 123 -12.23 6.21 9.95
N TRP A 124 -12.11 6.21 8.62
CA TRP A 124 -11.14 5.38 7.90
C TRP A 124 -9.87 6.16 7.56
N ALA A 125 -8.81 5.43 7.23
CA ALA A 125 -7.58 6.02 6.72
C ALA A 125 -7.80 6.64 5.34
N PHE A 126 -7.00 7.64 5.00
CA PHE A 126 -6.95 8.25 3.65
C PHE A 126 -8.29 8.77 3.11
N GLU A 127 -9.30 8.97 3.95
CA GLU A 127 -10.51 9.66 3.55
C GLU A 127 -10.24 11.13 3.28
N GLY A 128 -10.76 11.67 2.19
CA GLY A 128 -10.61 13.06 1.82
C GLY A 128 -11.88 13.68 1.24
N GLU A 129 -12.12 14.97 1.58
CA GLU A 129 -13.11 15.79 0.91
C GLU A 129 -12.71 16.09 -0.53
N HIS A 130 -13.65 16.55 -1.34
CA HIS A 130 -13.46 16.83 -2.78
C HIS A 130 -12.18 17.62 -3.08
N ASP A 131 -11.91 18.69 -2.35
CA ASP A 131 -10.73 19.54 -2.61
C ASP A 131 -9.42 18.81 -2.22
N THR A 132 -9.45 17.98 -1.20
CA THR A 132 -8.33 17.12 -0.81
C THR A 132 -8.04 16.10 -1.90
N LEU A 133 -9.07 15.39 -2.38
CA LEU A 133 -8.93 14.42 -3.47
C LEU A 133 -8.44 15.07 -4.75
N LYS A 134 -9.02 16.22 -5.12
CA LYS A 134 -8.59 16.99 -6.30
C LYS A 134 -7.11 17.37 -6.23
N ARG A 135 -6.64 17.83 -5.05
CA ARG A 135 -5.24 18.17 -4.83
C ARG A 135 -4.30 16.98 -4.98
N TRP A 136 -4.69 15.81 -4.48
CA TRP A 136 -3.86 14.62 -4.56
C TRP A 136 -3.90 14.00 -5.96
N PHE A 137 -5.08 13.85 -6.54
CA PHE A 137 -5.22 13.27 -7.88
C PHE A 137 -4.63 14.14 -8.99
N SER A 138 -4.55 15.47 -8.81
CA SER A 138 -3.87 16.36 -9.75
C SER A 138 -2.35 16.15 -9.83
N LYS A 139 -1.76 15.40 -8.87
CA LYS A 139 -0.34 15.04 -8.89
C LYS A 139 -0.04 13.76 -9.66
N ILE A 140 -1.06 13.01 -10.07
CA ILE A 140 -0.88 11.80 -10.85
C ILE A 140 -0.27 12.18 -12.21
N PRO A 141 0.92 11.63 -12.55
CA PRO A 141 1.55 11.92 -13.84
C PRO A 141 0.71 11.41 -15.00
N SER A 142 0.80 12.07 -16.16
CA SER A 142 0.07 11.66 -17.36
C SER A 142 0.74 10.52 -18.14
N ASP A 143 1.98 10.19 -17.79
CA ASP A 143 2.82 9.20 -18.49
C ASP A 143 3.02 7.91 -17.70
N ILE A 144 2.03 7.52 -16.91
CA ILE A 144 2.01 6.25 -16.18
C ILE A 144 1.33 5.15 -16.97
N ASP A 145 1.74 3.90 -16.75
CA ASP A 145 1.18 2.71 -17.40
C ASP A 145 0.15 2.01 -16.53
N VAL A 146 0.36 2.04 -15.19
CA VAL A 146 -0.50 1.38 -14.20
C VAL A 146 -0.77 2.34 -13.03
N LEU A 147 -2.08 2.60 -12.78
CA LEU A 147 -2.60 3.39 -11.65
C LEU A 147 -3.29 2.45 -10.66
#